data_7dc57081cd83a4244eaccf6d39b2bfcd
#
_entry.id   7dc57081cd83a4244eaccf6d39b2bfcd
#
_cell.length_a   1.000
_cell.length_b   1.000
_cell.length_c   1.000
_cell.angle_alpha   90.00
_cell.angle_beta   90.00
_cell.angle_gamma   90.00
#
_symmetry.space_group_name_H-M   'P 1'
#
loop_
_entity.id
_entity.type
_entity.pdbx_description
1 polymer ?
#
loop_
_entity_poly.entity_id
_entity_poly.type
_entity_poly.pdbx_seq_one_letter_code
_entity_poly.pdbx_strand_id
1 'polypeptide(L)'
;MFEAIEKILDLKKFKEEIFKGKIFVFQKSQFTLDLIQEIKTEISGEYDGELEKIHYLDECEAISANLVSNLKNSKIFKELFKSFLIERGFYNNNSYWDQFRIRIAPAENRFNYREASRISSHRDTWGTNIHQQINWWGPISSIDETNTMIFYPEFFSKPVKNSTSTWDLNTYLDHRKRNDFSYPSAPQMLEELPEQVKIL
;
A
#
# COMPACT_ATOMS: atom_id res chain seq x y z
N MET A 1 -1.78 8.55 -17.83
CA MET A 1 -1.84 7.58 -16.77
C MET A 1 -2.27 8.22 -15.45
N PHE A 2 -1.58 9.27 -14.94
CA PHE A 2 -2.02 9.96 -13.72
C PHE A 2 -3.07 11.03 -14.03
N GLU A 3 -4.09 11.12 -13.17
CA GLU A 3 -5.11 12.15 -13.23
C GLU A 3 -5.38 12.69 -11.82
N ALA A 4 -5.19 13.99 -11.62
CA ALA A 4 -5.53 14.65 -10.38
C ALA A 4 -7.05 14.89 -10.29
N ILE A 5 -7.65 14.46 -9.20
CA ILE A 5 -9.09 14.63 -8.96
C ILE A 5 -9.35 15.04 -7.50
N GLU A 6 -10.47 15.68 -7.26
CA GLU A 6 -10.95 15.98 -5.92
C GLU A 6 -11.94 14.93 -5.44
N LYS A 7 -12.85 14.52 -6.31
CA LYS A 7 -13.95 13.62 -5.98
C LYS A 7 -14.35 12.75 -7.16
N ILE A 8 -14.82 11.56 -6.87
CA ILE A 8 -15.44 10.66 -7.85
C ILE A 8 -16.89 11.08 -8.06
N LEU A 9 -17.23 11.47 -9.29
CA LEU A 9 -18.60 11.86 -9.67
C LEU A 9 -19.40 10.66 -10.21
N ASP A 10 -18.71 9.73 -10.85
CA ASP A 10 -19.28 8.49 -11.41
C ASP A 10 -18.38 7.31 -11.03
N LEU A 11 -18.84 6.51 -10.06
CA LEU A 11 -18.09 5.38 -9.55
C LEU A 11 -17.88 4.27 -10.60
N LYS A 12 -18.83 4.08 -11.52
CA LYS A 12 -18.70 3.09 -12.58
C LYS A 12 -17.59 3.49 -13.55
N LYS A 13 -17.62 4.71 -14.03
CA LYS A 13 -16.58 5.25 -14.92
C LYS A 13 -15.21 5.26 -14.24
N PHE A 14 -15.15 5.65 -12.97
CA PHE A 14 -13.92 5.63 -12.17
C PHE A 14 -13.30 4.23 -12.15
N LYS A 15 -14.11 3.19 -11.85
CA LYS A 15 -13.64 1.80 -11.85
C LYS A 15 -13.17 1.36 -13.24
N GLU A 16 -13.92 1.66 -14.29
CA GLU A 16 -13.54 1.33 -15.66
C GLU A 16 -12.18 1.95 -16.04
N GLU A 17 -11.93 3.19 -15.66
CA GLU A 17 -10.68 3.87 -15.95
C GLU A 17 -9.49 3.30 -15.14
N ILE A 18 -9.69 2.93 -13.87
CA ILE A 18 -8.67 2.22 -13.07
C ILE A 18 -8.32 0.89 -13.75
N PHE A 19 -9.31 0.11 -14.19
CA PHE A 19 -9.06 -1.18 -14.84
C PHE A 19 -8.44 -1.04 -16.25
N LYS A 20 -8.41 0.15 -16.82
CA LYS A 20 -7.64 0.49 -18.02
C LYS A 20 -6.22 1.01 -17.70
N GLY A 21 -5.83 1.06 -16.42
CA GLY A 21 -4.50 1.47 -15.98
C GLY A 21 -4.37 2.95 -15.63
N LYS A 22 -5.49 3.65 -15.42
CA LYS A 22 -5.44 5.00 -14.91
C LYS A 22 -5.19 5.01 -13.41
N ILE A 23 -4.34 5.91 -12.95
CA ILE A 23 -4.04 6.14 -11.54
C ILE A 23 -4.60 7.51 -11.20
N PHE A 24 -5.49 7.55 -10.22
CA PHE A 24 -6.07 8.79 -9.73
C PHE A 24 -5.28 9.31 -8.52
N VAL A 25 -4.92 10.58 -8.57
CA VAL A 25 -4.26 11.27 -7.47
C VAL A 25 -5.27 12.24 -6.85
N PHE A 26 -5.71 11.92 -5.65
CA PHE A 26 -6.65 12.78 -4.93
C PHE A 26 -5.91 13.95 -4.28
N GLN A 27 -6.45 15.14 -4.45
CA GLN A 27 -5.93 16.33 -3.78
C GLN A 27 -6.13 16.22 -2.27
N LYS A 28 -5.26 16.86 -1.50
CA LYS A 28 -5.35 16.91 -0.04
C LYS A 28 -6.67 17.56 0.38
N SER A 29 -7.34 16.95 1.34
CA SER A 29 -8.50 17.52 2.02
C SER A 29 -8.26 17.54 3.52
N GLN A 30 -9.18 18.14 4.28
CA GLN A 30 -9.09 18.14 5.74
C GLN A 30 -9.09 16.71 6.28
N PHE A 31 -9.94 15.81 5.77
CA PHE A 31 -9.94 14.40 6.18
C PHE A 31 -8.64 13.67 5.86
N THR A 32 -7.96 14.01 4.76
CA THR A 32 -6.62 13.46 4.46
C THR A 32 -5.61 13.90 5.52
N LEU A 33 -5.64 15.18 5.91
CA LEU A 33 -4.75 15.73 6.93
C LEU A 33 -5.04 15.13 8.30
N ASP A 34 -6.30 14.97 8.66
CA ASP A 34 -6.72 14.39 9.93
C ASP A 34 -6.30 12.91 10.03
N LEU A 35 -6.44 12.14 8.95
CA LEU A 35 -5.95 10.76 8.87
C LEU A 35 -4.44 10.68 9.07
N ILE A 36 -3.68 11.53 8.37
CA ILE A 36 -2.21 11.57 8.51
C ILE A 36 -1.84 11.97 9.94
N GLN A 37 -2.55 12.92 10.53
CA GLN A 37 -2.29 13.36 11.90
C GLN A 37 -2.58 12.25 12.91
N GLU A 38 -3.68 11.52 12.77
CA GLU A 38 -3.99 10.37 13.62
C GLU A 38 -2.91 9.29 13.52
N ILE A 39 -2.45 8.96 12.31
CA ILE A 39 -1.36 8.00 12.10
C ILE A 39 -0.07 8.49 12.77
N LYS A 40 0.28 9.77 12.62
CA LYS A 40 1.47 10.35 13.26
C LYS A 40 1.37 10.33 14.79
N THR A 41 0.18 10.54 15.34
CA THR A 41 -0.08 10.45 16.78
C THR A 41 0.18 9.03 17.28
N GLU A 42 -0.33 8.03 16.60
CA GLU A 42 -0.07 6.62 16.93
C GLU A 42 1.43 6.27 16.82
N ILE A 43 2.10 6.77 15.77
CA ILE A 43 3.56 6.57 15.63
C ILE A 43 4.31 7.18 16.80
N SER A 44 3.96 8.40 17.21
CA SER A 44 4.60 9.08 18.36
C SER A 44 4.36 8.37 19.68
N GLY A 45 3.30 7.57 19.80
CA GLY A 45 3.05 6.71 20.95
C GLY A 45 3.97 5.48 21.01
N GLU A 46 4.45 5.01 19.88
CA GLU A 46 5.31 3.83 19.76
C GLU A 46 6.81 4.21 19.58
N TYR A 47 7.07 5.40 19.06
CA TYR A 47 8.43 5.85 18.74
C TYR A 47 8.59 7.36 18.95
N ASP A 48 9.50 7.74 19.84
CA ASP A 48 9.84 9.11 20.19
C ASP A 48 11.10 9.59 19.42
N GLY A 49 11.00 9.63 18.10
CA GLY A 49 12.10 10.05 17.22
C GLY A 49 11.63 10.62 15.89
N GLU A 50 12.60 10.94 15.04
CA GLU A 50 12.31 11.41 13.69
C GLU A 50 11.72 10.29 12.86
N LEU A 51 10.54 10.50 12.26
CA LEU A 51 9.80 9.53 11.48
C LEU A 51 10.64 8.88 10.38
N GLU A 52 11.48 9.67 9.73
CA GLU A 52 12.37 9.26 8.65
C GLU A 52 13.49 8.31 9.12
N LYS A 53 13.74 8.24 10.43
CA LYS A 53 14.78 7.37 11.04
C LYS A 53 14.24 6.04 11.55
N ILE A 54 12.94 5.86 11.62
CA ILE A 54 12.32 4.65 12.18
C ILE A 54 12.80 3.36 11.49
N HIS A 55 13.11 3.42 10.20
CA HIS A 55 13.59 2.27 9.41
C HIS A 55 15.04 1.87 9.73
N TYR A 56 15.76 2.64 10.54
CA TYR A 56 17.11 2.29 11.02
C TYR A 56 17.10 1.51 12.33
N LEU A 57 15.94 1.40 12.99
CA LEU A 57 15.81 0.72 14.26
C LEU A 57 15.72 -0.79 14.08
N ASP A 58 16.33 -1.54 14.98
CA ASP A 58 16.19 -2.99 15.02
C ASP A 58 14.75 -3.43 15.31
N GLU A 59 14.00 -2.61 16.06
CA GLU A 59 12.60 -2.81 16.43
C GLU A 59 11.60 -2.35 15.36
N CYS A 60 12.06 -1.90 14.21
CA CYS A 60 11.23 -1.32 13.14
C CYS A 60 10.02 -2.20 12.79
N GLU A 61 10.19 -3.51 12.73
CA GLU A 61 9.09 -4.43 12.42
C GLU A 61 8.08 -4.54 13.56
N ALA A 62 8.54 -4.60 14.80
CA ALA A 62 7.66 -4.65 15.97
C ALA A 62 6.83 -3.36 16.07
N ILE A 63 7.46 -2.20 15.85
CA ILE A 63 6.77 -0.91 15.79
C ILE A 63 5.71 -0.92 14.68
N SER A 64 6.06 -1.36 13.48
CA SER A 64 5.11 -1.44 12.37
C SER A 64 3.92 -2.35 12.68
N ALA A 65 4.15 -3.51 13.28
CA ALA A 65 3.11 -4.45 13.67
C ALA A 65 2.16 -3.87 14.74
N ASN A 66 2.71 -3.19 15.75
CA ASN A 66 1.94 -2.52 16.79
C ASN A 66 1.07 -1.40 16.19
N LEU A 67 1.64 -0.55 15.35
CA LEU A 67 0.91 0.53 14.66
C LEU A 67 -0.27 -0.01 13.84
N VAL A 68 -0.07 -1.07 13.07
CA VAL A 68 -1.15 -1.73 12.31
C VAL A 68 -2.23 -2.25 13.24
N SER A 69 -1.86 -2.85 14.39
CA SER A 69 -2.80 -3.35 15.39
C SER A 69 -3.60 -2.22 16.03
N ASN A 70 -2.93 -1.14 16.44
CA ASN A 70 -3.55 0.01 17.07
C ASN A 70 -4.55 0.69 16.13
N LEU A 71 -4.15 1.01 14.92
CA LEU A 71 -5.01 1.64 13.91
C LEU A 71 -6.20 0.75 13.52
N LYS A 72 -5.98 -0.56 13.39
CA LYS A 72 -7.06 -1.51 13.14
C LYS A 72 -8.13 -1.49 14.23
N ASN A 73 -7.75 -1.23 15.47
CA ASN A 73 -8.65 -1.18 16.62
C ASN A 73 -9.16 0.24 16.93
N SER A 74 -8.51 1.30 16.41
CA SER A 74 -8.91 2.69 16.63
C SER A 74 -10.29 2.97 16.01
N LYS A 75 -11.23 3.43 16.83
CA LYS A 75 -12.54 3.92 16.38
C LYS A 75 -12.39 5.24 15.62
N ILE A 76 -11.51 6.10 16.11
CA ILE A 76 -11.25 7.43 15.52
C ILE A 76 -10.73 7.24 14.09
N PHE A 77 -9.71 6.42 13.91
CA PHE A 77 -9.17 6.14 12.59
C PHE A 77 -10.21 5.58 11.61
N LYS A 78 -11.05 4.65 12.06
CA LYS A 78 -12.12 4.08 11.23
C LYS A 78 -13.14 5.11 10.77
N GLU A 79 -13.56 6.00 11.65
CA GLU A 79 -14.52 7.05 11.30
C GLU A 79 -13.90 8.12 10.39
N LEU A 80 -12.63 8.49 10.62
CA LEU A 80 -11.90 9.38 9.73
C LEU A 80 -11.74 8.78 8.33
N PHE A 81 -11.34 7.51 8.24
CA PHE A 81 -11.18 6.82 6.97
C PHE A 81 -12.51 6.67 6.22
N LYS A 82 -13.59 6.36 6.94
CA LYS A 82 -14.93 6.32 6.36
C LYS A 82 -15.35 7.70 5.82
N SER A 83 -15.13 8.75 6.61
CA SER A 83 -15.45 10.13 6.21
C SER A 83 -14.63 10.56 4.98
N PHE A 84 -13.35 10.21 4.94
CA PHE A 84 -12.50 10.40 3.78
C PHE A 84 -13.07 9.69 2.53
N LEU A 85 -13.46 8.43 2.63
CA LEU A 85 -14.03 7.69 1.50
C LEU A 85 -15.35 8.31 1.01
N ILE A 86 -16.22 8.74 1.92
CA ILE A 86 -17.48 9.42 1.58
C ILE A 86 -17.21 10.74 0.86
N GLU A 87 -16.28 11.53 1.37
CA GLU A 87 -15.86 12.79 0.72
C GLU A 87 -15.38 12.52 -0.72
N ARG A 88 -14.65 11.44 -0.95
CA ARG A 88 -14.14 11.04 -2.27
C ARG A 88 -15.19 10.44 -3.19
N GLY A 89 -16.41 10.23 -2.73
CA GLY A 89 -17.54 9.76 -3.54
C GLY A 89 -17.79 8.26 -3.44
N PHE A 90 -17.23 7.58 -2.44
CA PHE A 90 -17.59 6.21 -2.10
C PHE A 90 -18.76 6.19 -1.13
N TYR A 91 -19.84 5.49 -1.48
CA TYR A 91 -21.04 5.38 -0.65
C TYR A 91 -21.12 4.00 0.02
N ASN A 92 -21.66 3.99 1.24
CA ASN A 92 -21.61 2.88 2.21
C ASN A 92 -22.17 1.53 1.75
N ASN A 93 -22.97 1.45 0.68
CA ASN A 93 -23.80 0.27 0.46
C ASN A 93 -23.16 -0.82 -0.42
N ASN A 94 -22.01 -0.53 -1.06
CA ASN A 94 -21.38 -1.44 -2.02
C ASN A 94 -19.86 -1.48 -1.95
N SER A 95 -19.28 -1.02 -0.86
CA SER A 95 -17.84 -1.00 -0.69
C SER A 95 -17.45 -1.71 0.60
N TYR A 96 -16.47 -2.60 0.50
CA TYR A 96 -15.86 -3.28 1.62
C TYR A 96 -14.41 -2.86 1.67
N TRP A 97 -13.87 -2.61 2.84
CA TRP A 97 -12.44 -2.39 2.98
C TRP A 97 -11.77 -3.60 3.64
N ASP A 98 -10.55 -3.85 3.22
CA ASP A 98 -9.64 -4.78 3.87
C ASP A 98 -8.84 -4.07 4.97
N GLN A 99 -7.82 -4.71 5.46
CA GLN A 99 -6.97 -4.16 6.52
C GLN A 99 -6.21 -2.93 6.03
N PHE A 100 -6.24 -1.88 6.85
CA PHE A 100 -5.27 -0.80 6.75
C PHE A 100 -3.87 -1.34 7.07
N ARG A 101 -2.89 -0.91 6.30
CA ARG A 101 -1.48 -1.29 6.48
C ARG A 101 -0.61 -0.06 6.51
N ILE A 102 0.24 0.03 7.53
CA ILE A 102 1.40 0.91 7.51
C ILE A 102 2.57 0.08 7.01
N ARG A 103 3.35 0.67 6.13
CA ARG A 103 4.54 0.06 5.60
C ARG A 103 5.71 1.01 5.78
N ILE A 104 6.77 0.51 6.38
CA ILE A 104 8.04 1.19 6.50
C ILE A 104 8.95 0.59 5.44
N ALA A 105 9.30 1.37 4.42
CA ALA A 105 10.16 0.93 3.33
C ALA A 105 11.55 1.53 3.51
N PRO A 106 12.55 0.77 3.97
CA PRO A 106 13.91 1.26 4.12
C PRO A 106 14.55 1.52 2.75
N ALA A 107 15.42 2.53 2.67
CA ALA A 107 16.17 2.84 1.46
C ALA A 107 17.13 1.69 1.06
N GLU A 108 17.61 0.92 2.03
CA GLU A 108 18.50 -0.22 1.85
C GLU A 108 17.78 -1.52 2.21
N ASN A 109 18.16 -2.64 1.60
CA ASN A 109 17.67 -3.98 1.96
C ASN A 109 18.30 -4.44 3.29
N ARG A 110 18.02 -3.73 4.37
CA ARG A 110 18.54 -4.06 5.71
C ARG A 110 17.78 -5.19 6.37
N PHE A 111 16.50 -5.32 6.03
CA PHE A 111 15.60 -6.25 6.70
C PHE A 111 14.94 -7.16 5.68
N ASN A 112 14.93 -8.45 5.98
CA ASN A 112 14.15 -9.45 5.25
C ASN A 112 12.70 -9.53 5.78
N TYR A 113 12.20 -8.46 6.38
CA TYR A 113 10.89 -8.42 7.01
C TYR A 113 9.83 -7.88 6.04
N ARG A 114 8.63 -8.41 6.15
CA ARG A 114 7.54 -8.10 5.23
C ARG A 114 7.12 -6.63 5.26
N GLU A 115 7.05 -6.06 6.44
CA GLU A 115 6.57 -4.70 6.69
C GLU A 115 7.69 -3.66 6.53
N ALA A 116 8.93 -4.07 6.53
CA ALA A 116 10.12 -3.22 6.47
C ALA A 116 11.11 -3.64 5.36
N SER A 117 10.64 -4.32 4.33
CA SER A 117 11.46 -4.70 3.18
C SER A 117 11.05 -3.95 1.93
N ARG A 118 11.99 -3.83 0.99
CA ARG A 118 11.67 -3.40 -0.37
C ARG A 118 10.64 -4.32 -1.00
N ILE A 119 9.60 -3.72 -1.56
CA ILE A 119 8.59 -4.48 -2.29
C ILE A 119 9.09 -4.67 -3.72
N SER A 120 9.23 -5.92 -4.13
CA SER A 120 9.51 -6.25 -5.52
C SER A 120 8.35 -5.85 -6.43
N SER A 121 8.64 -5.59 -7.70
CA SER A 121 7.61 -5.29 -8.69
C SER A 121 6.65 -6.48 -8.83
N HIS A 122 5.36 -6.21 -8.66
CA HIS A 122 4.30 -7.23 -8.68
C HIS A 122 2.97 -6.60 -9.12
N ARG A 123 2.00 -7.44 -9.38
CA ARG A 123 0.59 -7.06 -9.43
C ARG A 123 -0.12 -7.65 -8.22
N ASP A 124 -0.94 -6.85 -7.57
CA ASP A 124 -1.69 -7.29 -6.38
C ASP A 124 -2.58 -8.51 -6.67
N THR A 125 -3.13 -8.57 -7.88
CA THR A 125 -3.96 -9.70 -8.34
C THR A 125 -3.22 -11.02 -8.48
N TRP A 126 -1.89 -11.03 -8.50
CA TRP A 126 -1.13 -12.29 -8.59
C TRP A 126 -1.22 -13.13 -7.30
N GLY A 127 -1.38 -12.46 -6.15
CA GLY A 127 -1.46 -13.12 -4.85
C GLY A 127 -2.87 -13.25 -4.27
N THR A 128 -3.88 -12.57 -4.83
CA THR A 128 -5.20 -12.48 -4.18
C THR A 128 -6.38 -12.97 -4.99
N ASN A 129 -6.29 -13.08 -6.30
CA ASN A 129 -7.43 -13.36 -7.19
C ASN A 129 -8.64 -12.41 -7.02
N ILE A 130 -8.48 -11.27 -6.37
CA ILE A 130 -9.53 -10.27 -6.17
C ILE A 130 -9.43 -9.23 -7.27
N HIS A 131 -10.16 -9.46 -8.37
CA HIS A 131 -10.08 -8.60 -9.56
C HIS A 131 -10.81 -7.26 -9.44
N GLN A 132 -11.60 -7.04 -8.40
CA GLN A 132 -12.31 -5.78 -8.16
C GLN A 132 -11.69 -4.94 -7.04
N GLN A 133 -10.50 -5.30 -6.60
CA GLN A 133 -9.77 -4.57 -5.58
C GLN A 133 -9.29 -3.21 -6.12
N ILE A 134 -9.48 -2.17 -5.33
CA ILE A 134 -8.91 -0.85 -5.55
C ILE A 134 -7.99 -0.57 -4.37
N ASN A 135 -6.71 -0.38 -4.64
CA ASN A 135 -5.74 -0.06 -3.62
C ASN A 135 -5.62 1.45 -3.44
N TRP A 136 -5.61 1.86 -2.18
CA TRP A 136 -5.31 3.22 -1.76
C TRP A 136 -3.91 3.26 -1.20
N TRP A 137 -3.18 4.25 -1.59
CA TRP A 137 -1.85 4.54 -1.08
C TRP A 137 -1.71 6.02 -0.75
N GLY A 138 -1.03 6.34 0.34
CA GLY A 138 -0.72 7.70 0.72
C GLY A 138 0.55 7.76 1.55
N PRO A 139 1.44 8.73 1.28
CA PRO A 139 2.63 8.95 2.07
C PRO A 139 2.28 9.62 3.41
N ILE A 140 2.94 9.20 4.49
CA ILE A 140 2.81 9.81 5.82
C ILE A 140 3.89 10.89 6.01
N SER A 141 5.05 10.70 5.41
CA SER A 141 6.16 11.66 5.34
C SER A 141 6.25 12.31 3.96
N SER A 142 7.11 13.29 3.81
CA SER A 142 7.40 13.89 2.51
C SER A 142 8.02 12.86 1.58
N ILE A 143 7.61 12.90 0.32
CA ILE A 143 8.15 12.03 -0.74
C ILE A 143 8.84 12.86 -1.81
N ASP A 144 9.83 12.23 -2.43
CA ASP A 144 10.56 12.72 -3.60
C ASP A 144 10.79 11.58 -4.59
N GLU A 145 11.56 11.82 -5.64
CA GLU A 145 11.85 10.82 -6.68
C GLU A 145 12.55 9.57 -6.16
N THR A 146 13.19 9.60 -5.00
CA THR A 146 13.96 8.49 -4.44
C THR A 146 13.14 7.57 -3.54
N ASN A 147 12.03 8.07 -2.99
CA ASN A 147 11.23 7.36 -1.97
C ASN A 147 9.73 7.27 -2.31
N THR A 148 9.37 7.41 -3.58
CA THR A 148 7.99 7.32 -4.05
C THR A 148 7.65 5.95 -4.65
N MET A 149 6.36 5.74 -4.92
CA MET A 149 5.88 4.53 -5.61
C MET A 149 6.21 4.58 -7.11
N ILE A 150 6.67 3.45 -7.64
CA ILE A 150 7.03 3.28 -9.04
C ILE A 150 5.97 2.44 -9.74
N PHE A 151 5.54 2.88 -10.92
CA PHE A 151 4.63 2.16 -11.79
C PHE A 151 5.28 1.82 -13.13
N TYR A 152 4.85 0.72 -13.72
CA TYR A 152 5.27 0.27 -15.05
C TYR A 152 4.04 0.22 -15.97
N PRO A 153 3.68 1.34 -16.62
CA PRO A 153 2.46 1.44 -17.41
C PRO A 153 2.33 0.43 -18.52
N GLU A 154 3.46 0.13 -19.14
CA GLU A 154 3.53 -0.83 -20.24
C GLU A 154 3.05 -2.21 -19.83
N PHE A 155 3.28 -2.60 -18.57
CA PHE A 155 2.87 -3.91 -18.05
C PHE A 155 1.43 -3.96 -17.58
N PHE A 156 0.71 -2.85 -17.54
CA PHE A 156 -0.65 -2.87 -17.00
C PHE A 156 -1.60 -3.74 -17.84
N SER A 157 -1.56 -3.61 -19.15
CA SER A 157 -2.46 -4.30 -20.08
C SER A 157 -1.85 -5.53 -20.77
N LYS A 158 -0.58 -5.83 -20.54
CA LYS A 158 0.11 -6.96 -21.14
C LYS A 158 0.24 -8.13 -20.16
N PRO A 159 0.20 -9.38 -20.61
CA PRO A 159 0.69 -10.49 -19.82
C PRO A 159 2.15 -10.26 -19.44
N VAL A 160 2.51 -10.56 -18.20
CA VAL A 160 3.88 -10.41 -17.69
C VAL A 160 4.31 -11.75 -17.13
N LYS A 161 5.50 -12.22 -17.52
CA LYS A 161 6.05 -13.45 -16.99
C LYS A 161 6.33 -13.31 -15.51
N ASN A 162 5.77 -14.20 -14.72
CA ASN A 162 5.83 -14.12 -13.26
C ASN A 162 5.85 -15.54 -12.64
N SER A 163 6.08 -15.62 -11.34
CA SER A 163 6.21 -16.89 -10.61
C SER A 163 4.89 -17.45 -10.07
N THR A 164 3.72 -16.99 -10.55
CA THR A 164 2.41 -17.47 -10.06
C THR A 164 2.25 -18.98 -10.17
N SER A 165 2.81 -19.59 -11.19
CA SER A 165 2.72 -21.07 -11.39
C SER A 165 3.48 -21.88 -10.35
N THR A 166 4.45 -21.28 -9.65
CA THR A 166 5.31 -21.95 -8.66
C THR A 166 5.12 -21.38 -7.26
N TRP A 167 4.40 -20.27 -7.13
CA TRP A 167 4.11 -19.67 -5.83
C TRP A 167 2.82 -20.27 -5.25
N ASP A 168 2.86 -20.64 -3.99
CA ASP A 168 1.74 -21.24 -3.27
C ASP A 168 1.46 -20.52 -1.95
N LEU A 169 0.20 -20.14 -1.73
CA LEU A 169 -0.23 -19.40 -0.55
C LEU A 169 -0.03 -20.19 0.75
N ASN A 170 -0.31 -21.51 0.73
CA ASN A 170 -0.18 -22.33 1.94
C ASN A 170 1.29 -22.45 2.33
N THR A 171 2.16 -22.68 1.34
CA THR A 171 3.61 -22.69 1.55
C THR A 171 4.09 -21.37 2.14
N TYR A 172 3.63 -20.24 1.60
CA TYR A 172 3.94 -18.92 2.15
C TYR A 172 3.48 -18.78 3.62
N LEU A 173 2.24 -19.20 3.92
CA LEU A 173 1.70 -19.11 5.28
C LEU A 173 2.46 -20.02 6.27
N ASP A 174 2.91 -21.17 5.82
CA ASP A 174 3.68 -22.11 6.66
C ASP A 174 5.11 -21.60 6.93
N HIS A 175 5.77 -21.00 5.94
CA HIS A 175 7.04 -20.28 6.15
C HIS A 175 6.85 -19.15 7.16
N ARG A 176 5.80 -18.37 6.99
CA ARG A 176 5.51 -17.26 7.88
C ARG A 176 5.25 -17.67 9.33
N LYS A 177 4.49 -18.75 9.56
CA LYS A 177 4.26 -19.31 10.92
C LYS A 177 5.57 -19.70 11.63
N ARG A 178 6.59 -20.05 10.85
CA ARG A 178 7.93 -20.43 11.34
C ARG A 178 8.89 -19.25 11.43
N ASN A 179 8.44 -18.02 11.18
CA ASN A 179 9.27 -16.83 11.02
C ASN A 179 10.38 -17.00 9.96
N ASP A 180 10.10 -17.77 8.92
CA ASP A 180 10.98 -17.96 7.78
C ASP A 180 10.53 -17.04 6.63
N PHE A 181 11.35 -16.04 6.33
CA PHE A 181 11.07 -15.03 5.30
C PHE A 181 11.76 -15.34 3.97
N SER A 182 12.32 -16.53 3.80
CA SER A 182 12.97 -16.94 2.56
C SER A 182 11.99 -17.15 1.41
N TYR A 183 10.72 -17.49 1.71
CA TYR A 183 9.68 -17.65 0.70
C TYR A 183 9.00 -16.30 0.37
N PRO A 184 8.86 -15.94 -0.92
CA PRO A 184 8.31 -14.62 -1.32
C PRO A 184 6.88 -14.41 -0.80
N SER A 185 6.58 -13.20 -0.34
CA SER A 185 5.23 -12.83 0.15
C SER A 185 4.16 -12.74 -0.96
N ALA A 186 4.58 -12.68 -2.22
CA ALA A 186 3.72 -12.69 -3.40
C ALA A 186 4.50 -13.23 -4.59
N PRO A 187 3.81 -13.67 -5.66
CA PRO A 187 4.45 -13.98 -6.92
C PRO A 187 5.31 -12.82 -7.42
N GLN A 188 6.47 -13.13 -7.94
CA GLN A 188 7.45 -12.14 -8.39
C GLN A 188 7.45 -12.02 -9.92
N MET A 189 7.78 -10.85 -10.41
CA MET A 189 8.01 -10.63 -11.83
C MET A 189 9.32 -11.27 -12.27
N LEU A 190 9.30 -11.90 -13.45
CA LEU A 190 10.43 -12.62 -14.05
C LEU A 190 10.91 -11.99 -15.37
N GLU A 191 10.42 -10.80 -15.71
CA GLU A 191 10.83 -10.04 -16.90
C GLU A 191 11.68 -8.84 -16.49
N GLU A 192 12.47 -8.35 -17.46
CA GLU A 192 13.17 -7.07 -17.29
C GLU A 192 12.18 -5.92 -17.17
N LEU A 193 12.51 -4.97 -16.33
CA LEU A 193 11.66 -3.81 -16.07
C LEU A 193 11.73 -2.84 -17.26
N PRO A 194 10.58 -2.45 -17.82
CA PRO A 194 10.52 -1.40 -18.83
C PRO A 194 10.74 -0.02 -18.20
N GLU A 195 10.51 1.01 -19.00
CA GLU A 195 10.52 2.39 -18.50
C GLU A 195 9.56 2.56 -17.31
N GLN A 196 10.07 3.15 -16.24
CA GLN A 196 9.34 3.38 -15.00
C GLN A 196 8.69 4.77 -14.98
N VAL A 197 7.54 4.86 -14.34
CA VAL A 197 6.87 6.13 -14.05
C VAL A 197 6.69 6.25 -12.54
N LYS A 198 7.16 7.38 -11.99
CA LYS A 198 7.07 7.68 -10.56
C LYS A 198 5.89 8.61 -10.27
N ILE A 199 5.29 8.46 -9.10
CA ILE A 199 4.38 9.48 -8.54
C ILE A 199 5.27 10.50 -7.82
N LEU A 200 5.09 11.76 -8.13
CA LEU A 200 5.74 12.89 -7.47
C LEU A 200 4.71 13.72 -6.70
#